data_54fe32efcf4ceba33c498ca5d61bb06a
#
_entry.id   54fe32efcf4ceba33c498ca5d61bb06a
#
_cell.length_a   1.000
_cell.length_b   1.000
_cell.length_c   1.000
_cell.angle_alpha   90.00
_cell.angle_beta   90.00
_cell.angle_gamma   90.00
#
_symmetry.space_group_name_H-M   'P 1'
#
loop_
_entity.id
_entity.type
_entity.pdbx_description
1 polymer ?
#
loop_
_entity_poly.entity_id
_entity_poly.type
_entity_poly.pdbx_seq_one_letter_code
_entity_poly.pdbx_strand_id
1 'polypeptide(L)'
;VSAGASLSFVRECQFFHKSKAVLGLSTHVSGTGFYFSKEVMSFKTGWPYTMITEDLEFSASSTLKGVKIGYCEDAEFFDEQPTKFKQAYKQRLRWCKGGLMGFSLFHRSLLGTFFKTQDFTYYEYYFSRFFPVGAYYSFSFVASCIVNTLARVLEALNGQVIANAVYFMAPLLIALFTTYMGLFVDSVFACLVNWKRIRATTRQKIMSMFALPLFTMLISMPASVAALFKKVKWEPIEHNESITQRQLEEMSSNG
;
A
#
# COMPACT_ATOMS: atom_id res chain seq x y z
N VAL A 1 10.33 -11.64 1.19
CA VAL A 1 9.92 -10.43 0.46
C VAL A 1 8.61 -10.68 -0.27
N SER A 2 8.56 -11.60 -1.24
CA SER A 2 7.36 -11.89 -2.04
C SER A 2 6.13 -12.26 -1.20
N ALA A 3 6.27 -13.09 -0.17
CA ALA A 3 5.16 -13.48 0.71
C ALA A 3 4.50 -12.25 1.39
N GLY A 4 5.29 -11.29 1.89
CA GLY A 4 4.76 -10.04 2.45
C GLY A 4 4.12 -9.14 1.39
N ALA A 5 4.73 -9.05 0.21
CA ALA A 5 4.18 -8.31 -0.92
C ALA A 5 2.83 -8.91 -1.36
N SER A 6 2.75 -10.23 -1.57
CA SER A 6 1.53 -10.93 -1.99
C SER A 6 0.40 -10.75 -0.98
N LEU A 7 0.67 -10.93 0.33
CA LEU A 7 -0.36 -10.73 1.35
C LEU A 7 -0.83 -9.27 1.43
N SER A 8 0.03 -8.29 1.09
CA SER A 8 -0.39 -6.89 1.02
C SER A 8 -1.44 -6.64 -0.06
N PHE A 9 -1.36 -7.32 -1.20
CA PHE A 9 -2.39 -7.25 -2.25
C PHE A 9 -3.68 -7.96 -1.85
N VAL A 10 -3.60 -9.15 -1.24
CA VAL A 10 -4.79 -9.85 -0.72
C VAL A 10 -5.53 -8.97 0.29
N ARG A 11 -4.79 -8.32 1.19
CA ARG A 11 -5.32 -7.36 2.14
C ARG A 11 -6.00 -6.18 1.44
N GLU A 12 -5.37 -5.60 0.43
CA GLU A 12 -5.91 -4.48 -0.35
C GLU A 12 -7.21 -4.88 -1.07
N CYS A 13 -7.23 -6.04 -1.71
CA CYS A 13 -8.44 -6.56 -2.36
C CYS A 13 -9.59 -6.72 -1.36
N GLN A 14 -9.34 -7.32 -0.21
CA GLN A 14 -10.37 -7.63 0.77
C GLN A 14 -10.88 -6.39 1.52
N PHE A 15 -9.96 -5.60 2.09
CA PHE A 15 -10.32 -4.51 3.00
C PHE A 15 -10.43 -3.15 2.32
N PHE A 16 -10.02 -3.05 1.07
CA PHE A 16 -10.12 -1.81 0.32
C PHE A 16 -11.07 -1.93 -0.88
N HIS A 17 -10.76 -2.75 -1.88
CA HIS A 17 -11.59 -2.83 -3.10
C HIS A 17 -12.98 -3.39 -2.82
N LYS A 18 -13.06 -4.52 -2.12
CA LYS A 18 -14.33 -5.17 -1.77
C LYS A 18 -15.17 -4.28 -0.85
N SER A 19 -14.57 -3.69 0.18
CA SER A 19 -15.29 -2.80 1.10
C SER A 19 -15.86 -1.59 0.38
N LYS A 20 -15.11 -0.97 -0.53
CA LYS A 20 -15.60 0.13 -1.37
C LYS A 20 -16.75 -0.31 -2.26
N ALA A 21 -16.65 -1.47 -2.89
CA ALA A 21 -17.70 -2.01 -3.73
C ALA A 21 -19.01 -2.21 -2.94
N VAL A 22 -18.92 -2.77 -1.72
CA VAL A 22 -20.08 -2.96 -0.82
C VAL A 22 -20.69 -1.61 -0.41
N LEU A 23 -19.86 -0.60 -0.14
CA LEU A 23 -20.32 0.75 0.21
C LEU A 23 -20.79 1.57 -1.00
N GLY A 24 -20.75 1.01 -2.21
CA GLY A 24 -21.14 1.73 -3.42
C GLY A 24 -20.15 2.80 -3.87
N LEU A 25 -18.95 2.86 -3.28
CA LEU A 25 -17.89 3.80 -3.64
C LEU A 25 -17.11 3.34 -4.87
N SER A 26 -16.46 4.28 -5.55
CA SER A 26 -15.53 3.96 -6.65
C SER A 26 -14.22 3.41 -6.09
N THR A 27 -13.72 2.32 -6.67
CA THR A 27 -12.38 1.82 -6.37
C THR A 27 -11.34 2.44 -7.31
N HIS A 28 -10.21 1.78 -7.55
CA HIS A 28 -9.19 2.20 -8.50
C HIS A 28 -8.66 0.98 -9.25
N VAL A 29 -8.00 1.19 -10.37
CA VAL A 29 -7.25 0.15 -11.08
C VAL A 29 -5.79 0.11 -10.58
N SER A 30 -5.17 -1.06 -10.64
CA SER A 30 -3.83 -1.31 -10.09
C SER A 30 -2.83 -1.76 -11.17
N GLY A 31 -2.91 -1.19 -12.36
CA GLY A 31 -2.00 -1.46 -13.48
C GLY A 31 -2.26 -2.74 -14.26
N THR A 32 -2.83 -3.76 -13.62
CA THR A 32 -3.16 -5.06 -14.22
C THR A 32 -4.55 -5.54 -13.81
N GLY A 33 -5.11 -6.55 -14.52
CA GLY A 33 -6.37 -7.18 -14.12
C GLY A 33 -7.57 -6.26 -14.16
N PHE A 34 -7.65 -5.33 -15.11
CA PHE A 34 -8.84 -4.47 -15.30
C PHE A 34 -9.30 -4.43 -16.75
N TYR A 35 -10.55 -4.10 -16.93
CA TYR A 35 -11.14 -3.79 -18.24
C TYR A 35 -12.00 -2.54 -18.14
N PHE A 36 -12.24 -1.92 -19.28
CA PHE A 36 -13.08 -0.72 -19.39
C PHE A 36 -13.93 -0.81 -20.67
N SER A 37 -15.06 -0.12 -20.65
CA SER A 37 -15.95 -0.06 -21.81
C SER A 37 -15.38 0.87 -22.89
N LYS A 38 -15.86 0.67 -24.12
CA LYS A 38 -15.48 1.51 -25.26
C LYS A 38 -15.78 2.99 -25.00
N GLU A 39 -16.86 3.29 -24.29
CA GLU A 39 -17.30 4.64 -23.97
C GLU A 39 -16.26 5.36 -23.10
N VAL A 40 -15.66 4.66 -22.13
CA VAL A 40 -14.60 5.21 -21.28
C VAL A 40 -13.37 5.61 -22.08
N MET A 41 -13.06 4.86 -23.16
CA MET A 41 -11.94 5.16 -24.05
C MET A 41 -12.28 6.19 -25.15
N SER A 42 -13.55 6.40 -25.46
CA SER A 42 -13.98 7.34 -26.51
C SER A 42 -13.75 8.81 -26.16
N PHE A 43 -13.47 9.12 -24.90
CA PHE A 43 -13.18 10.48 -24.45
C PHE A 43 -11.88 11.08 -25.01
N LYS A 44 -10.97 10.25 -25.55
CA LYS A 44 -9.68 10.70 -26.09
C LYS A 44 -9.14 9.73 -27.15
N THR A 45 -8.32 10.26 -28.05
CA THR A 45 -7.55 9.50 -29.02
C THR A 45 -6.35 8.82 -28.32
N GLY A 46 -6.48 7.54 -27.99
CA GLY A 46 -5.44 6.75 -27.36
C GLY A 46 -5.38 6.87 -25.82
N TRP A 47 -4.32 6.33 -25.23
CA TRP A 47 -4.06 6.34 -23.80
C TRP A 47 -3.30 7.63 -23.38
N PRO A 48 -3.95 8.60 -22.73
CA PRO A 48 -3.36 9.92 -22.50
C PRO A 48 -2.63 10.04 -21.15
N TYR A 49 -2.60 8.98 -20.36
CA TYR A 49 -2.05 8.97 -19.01
C TYR A 49 -0.56 8.68 -19.05
N THR A 50 0.26 9.59 -18.53
CA THR A 50 1.72 9.59 -18.69
C THR A 50 2.49 9.61 -17.37
N MET A 51 1.80 9.61 -16.24
CA MET A 51 2.47 9.49 -14.93
C MET A 51 3.20 8.15 -14.81
N ILE A 52 4.19 8.11 -13.93
CA ILE A 52 4.90 6.85 -13.59
C ILE A 52 4.00 5.78 -12.94
N THR A 53 2.76 6.15 -12.60
CA THR A 53 1.63 5.33 -12.14
C THR A 53 0.41 5.79 -12.93
N GLU A 54 0.36 5.41 -14.22
CA GLU A 54 -0.68 5.80 -15.18
C GLU A 54 -2.06 5.25 -14.79
N ASP A 55 -2.09 4.12 -14.12
CA ASP A 55 -3.27 3.49 -13.53
C ASP A 55 -3.95 4.38 -12.47
N LEU A 56 -3.14 4.98 -11.63
CA LEU A 56 -3.60 5.92 -10.62
C LEU A 56 -4.12 7.22 -11.25
N GLU A 57 -3.43 7.73 -12.28
CA GLU A 57 -3.86 8.90 -13.05
C GLU A 57 -5.19 8.64 -13.78
N PHE A 58 -5.32 7.48 -14.44
CA PHE A 58 -6.57 7.03 -15.06
C PHE A 58 -7.71 6.98 -14.04
N SER A 59 -7.47 6.36 -12.89
CA SER A 59 -8.47 6.19 -11.85
C SER A 59 -8.94 7.53 -11.28
N ALA A 60 -8.02 8.44 -11.00
CA ALA A 60 -8.34 9.79 -10.51
C ALA A 60 -9.14 10.60 -11.54
N SER A 61 -8.69 10.56 -12.80
CA SER A 61 -9.38 11.25 -13.91
C SER A 61 -10.79 10.68 -14.12
N SER A 62 -10.96 9.36 -14.04
CA SER A 62 -12.26 8.69 -14.16
C SER A 62 -13.20 9.07 -13.02
N THR A 63 -12.71 9.06 -11.78
CA THR A 63 -13.47 9.50 -10.61
C THR A 63 -13.95 10.95 -10.76
N LEU A 64 -13.07 11.88 -11.18
CA LEU A 64 -13.44 13.28 -11.41
C LEU A 64 -14.47 13.50 -12.53
N LYS A 65 -14.56 12.58 -13.47
CA LYS A 65 -15.59 12.55 -14.53
C LYS A 65 -16.88 11.87 -14.12
N GLY A 66 -16.98 11.42 -12.87
CA GLY A 66 -18.13 10.66 -12.39
C GLY A 66 -18.20 9.23 -12.93
N VAL A 67 -17.12 8.72 -13.53
CA VAL A 67 -17.04 7.32 -13.98
C VAL A 67 -16.70 6.44 -12.79
N LYS A 68 -17.60 5.54 -12.44
CA LYS A 68 -17.42 4.62 -11.33
C LYS A 68 -16.57 3.42 -11.75
N ILE A 69 -15.53 3.15 -10.98
CA ILE A 69 -14.70 1.96 -11.10
C ILE A 69 -15.21 0.92 -10.10
N GLY A 70 -15.74 -0.20 -10.63
CA GLY A 70 -16.23 -1.32 -9.83
C GLY A 70 -15.11 -2.30 -9.44
N TYR A 71 -15.46 -3.26 -8.60
CA TYR A 71 -14.62 -4.39 -8.22
C TYR A 71 -15.39 -5.69 -8.48
N CYS A 72 -14.77 -6.61 -9.21
CA CYS A 72 -15.31 -7.95 -9.46
C CYS A 72 -14.54 -8.96 -8.60
N GLU A 73 -15.20 -9.52 -7.61
CA GLU A 73 -14.58 -10.45 -6.66
C GLU A 73 -14.21 -11.80 -7.30
N ASP A 74 -14.99 -12.23 -8.31
CA ASP A 74 -14.82 -13.53 -8.96
C ASP A 74 -13.79 -13.52 -10.09
N ALA A 75 -13.35 -12.33 -10.53
CA ALA A 75 -12.31 -12.17 -11.53
C ALA A 75 -10.93 -12.19 -10.87
N GLU A 76 -10.31 -13.35 -10.85
CA GLU A 76 -8.96 -13.55 -10.27
C GLU A 76 -7.88 -13.48 -11.36
N PHE A 77 -6.79 -12.79 -11.06
CA PHE A 77 -5.55 -12.86 -11.83
C PHE A 77 -4.36 -13.06 -10.90
N PHE A 78 -3.28 -13.59 -11.44
CA PHE A 78 -2.07 -13.89 -10.68
C PHE A 78 -0.92 -13.03 -11.21
N ASP A 79 -0.19 -12.41 -10.31
CA ASP A 79 0.92 -11.52 -10.63
C ASP A 79 2.18 -11.93 -9.84
N GLU A 80 3.32 -11.96 -10.54
CA GLU A 80 4.60 -12.29 -9.94
C GLU A 80 5.10 -11.14 -9.06
N GLN A 81 5.37 -11.45 -7.80
CA GLN A 81 5.87 -10.47 -6.85
C GLN A 81 7.40 -10.51 -6.70
N PRO A 82 8.07 -9.36 -6.52
CA PRO A 82 9.51 -9.30 -6.38
C PRO A 82 10.03 -10.18 -5.24
N THR A 83 11.01 -11.02 -5.53
CA THR A 83 11.69 -11.85 -4.53
C THR A 83 12.87 -11.15 -3.88
N LYS A 84 13.52 -10.21 -4.61
CA LYS A 84 14.70 -9.46 -4.15
C LYS A 84 14.29 -8.17 -3.43
N PHE A 85 14.93 -7.88 -2.30
CA PHE A 85 14.68 -6.66 -1.52
C PHE A 85 14.82 -5.38 -2.36
N LYS A 86 15.91 -5.23 -3.11
CA LYS A 86 16.19 -4.06 -3.94
C LYS A 86 15.11 -3.82 -4.99
N GLN A 87 14.60 -4.87 -5.60
CA GLN A 87 13.56 -4.81 -6.62
C GLN A 87 12.21 -4.38 -5.99
N ALA A 88 11.83 -4.99 -4.86
CA ALA A 88 10.64 -4.60 -4.11
C ALA A 88 10.71 -3.14 -3.63
N TYR A 89 11.87 -2.70 -3.13
CA TYR A 89 12.07 -1.31 -2.72
C TYR A 89 11.91 -0.33 -3.89
N LYS A 90 12.52 -0.61 -5.06
CA LYS A 90 12.37 0.23 -6.25
C LYS A 90 10.91 0.32 -6.69
N GLN A 91 10.18 -0.80 -6.68
CA GLN A 91 8.75 -0.85 -7.01
C GLN A 91 7.93 0.03 -6.06
N ARG A 92 8.10 -0.15 -4.73
CA ARG A 92 7.39 0.66 -3.74
C ARG A 92 7.76 2.14 -3.82
N LEU A 93 9.02 2.46 -4.04
CA LEU A 93 9.47 3.84 -4.23
C LEU A 93 8.77 4.50 -5.43
N ARG A 94 8.64 3.77 -6.55
CA ARG A 94 7.92 4.23 -7.75
C ARG A 94 6.45 4.52 -7.43
N TRP A 95 5.78 3.61 -6.73
CA TRP A 95 4.37 3.77 -6.36
C TRP A 95 4.15 4.95 -5.40
N CYS A 96 5.00 5.08 -4.38
CA CYS A 96 4.93 6.23 -3.47
C CYS A 96 5.18 7.55 -4.21
N LYS A 97 6.13 7.59 -5.14
CA LYS A 97 6.39 8.78 -5.97
C LYS A 97 5.20 9.12 -6.87
N GLY A 98 4.59 8.11 -7.50
CA GLY A 98 3.38 8.28 -8.29
C GLY A 98 2.21 8.84 -7.46
N GLY A 99 2.02 8.33 -6.23
CA GLY A 99 1.04 8.89 -5.30
C GLY A 99 1.27 10.36 -4.98
N LEU A 100 2.53 10.77 -4.73
CA LEU A 100 2.87 12.18 -4.50
C LEU A 100 2.66 13.07 -5.74
N MET A 101 2.95 12.55 -6.94
CA MET A 101 2.64 13.26 -8.19
C MET A 101 1.13 13.41 -8.37
N GLY A 102 0.37 12.34 -8.14
CA GLY A 102 -1.08 12.37 -8.18
C GLY A 102 -1.67 13.34 -7.14
N PHE A 103 -1.11 13.38 -5.92
CA PHE A 103 -1.47 14.39 -4.94
C PHE A 103 -1.31 15.80 -5.52
N SER A 104 -0.14 16.11 -6.08
CA SER A 104 0.12 17.45 -6.65
C SER A 104 -0.83 17.84 -7.76
N LEU A 105 -1.27 16.87 -8.60
CA LEU A 105 -2.14 17.11 -9.74
C LEU A 105 -3.63 17.17 -9.37
N PHE A 106 -4.10 16.30 -8.48
CA PHE A 106 -5.53 16.04 -8.29
C PHE A 106 -6.11 16.54 -6.97
N HIS A 107 -5.29 16.89 -5.95
CA HIS A 107 -5.79 17.25 -4.63
C HIS A 107 -6.82 18.38 -4.64
N ARG A 108 -6.55 19.47 -5.39
CA ARG A 108 -7.46 20.62 -5.47
C ARG A 108 -8.78 20.27 -6.16
N SER A 109 -8.71 19.50 -7.25
CA SER A 109 -9.88 19.10 -8.01
C SER A 109 -10.76 18.14 -7.21
N LEU A 110 -10.18 17.15 -6.54
CA LEU A 110 -10.93 16.19 -5.73
C LEU A 110 -11.60 16.87 -4.52
N LEU A 111 -10.84 17.64 -3.74
CA LEU A 111 -11.39 18.37 -2.60
C LEU A 111 -12.41 19.44 -3.04
N GLY A 112 -12.10 20.18 -4.10
CA GLY A 112 -13.03 21.18 -4.66
C GLY A 112 -14.35 20.57 -5.13
N THR A 113 -14.30 19.40 -5.78
CA THR A 113 -15.51 18.67 -6.20
C THR A 113 -16.27 18.14 -4.99
N PHE A 114 -15.58 17.58 -3.99
CA PHE A 114 -16.20 17.15 -2.74
C PHE A 114 -16.98 18.29 -2.05
N PHE A 115 -16.35 19.46 -1.87
CA PHE A 115 -17.03 20.59 -1.22
C PHE A 115 -18.21 21.15 -2.04
N LYS A 116 -18.19 21.00 -3.36
CA LYS A 116 -19.30 21.43 -4.24
C LYS A 116 -20.45 20.44 -4.26
N THR A 117 -20.15 19.15 -4.32
CA THR A 117 -21.15 18.09 -4.53
C THR A 117 -21.59 17.40 -3.25
N GLN A 118 -20.79 17.50 -2.18
CA GLN A 118 -20.93 16.74 -0.92
C GLN A 118 -20.89 15.22 -1.14
N ASP A 119 -20.38 14.76 -2.28
CA ASP A 119 -20.20 13.34 -2.57
C ASP A 119 -18.92 12.83 -1.93
N PHE A 120 -19.08 11.95 -0.96
CA PHE A 120 -17.99 11.36 -0.17
C PHE A 120 -16.96 10.59 -1.01
N THR A 121 -17.32 10.14 -2.20
CA THR A 121 -16.42 9.43 -3.12
C THR A 121 -15.14 10.22 -3.40
N TYR A 122 -15.25 11.53 -3.63
CA TYR A 122 -14.09 12.39 -3.93
C TYR A 122 -13.16 12.57 -2.73
N TYR A 123 -13.73 12.77 -1.54
CA TYR A 123 -12.95 12.89 -0.30
C TYR A 123 -12.24 11.58 0.02
N GLU A 124 -12.96 10.47 -0.04
CA GLU A 124 -12.42 9.14 0.23
C GLU A 124 -11.30 8.79 -0.74
N TYR A 125 -11.50 9.05 -2.05
CA TYR A 125 -10.48 8.81 -3.06
C TYR A 125 -9.21 9.65 -2.79
N TYR A 126 -9.37 10.93 -2.49
CA TYR A 126 -8.27 11.80 -2.12
C TYR A 126 -7.50 11.26 -0.93
N PHE A 127 -8.19 10.94 0.15
CA PHE A 127 -7.56 10.53 1.41
C PHE A 127 -6.92 9.15 1.30
N SER A 128 -7.56 8.21 0.65
CA SER A 128 -7.08 6.84 0.54
C SER A 128 -5.93 6.65 -0.45
N ARG A 129 -5.84 7.51 -1.49
CA ARG A 129 -4.89 7.32 -2.58
C ARG A 129 -3.79 8.36 -2.66
N PHE A 130 -4.10 9.60 -2.39
CA PHE A 130 -3.15 10.68 -2.57
C PHE A 130 -2.58 11.23 -1.27
N PHE A 131 -3.29 11.11 -0.17
CA PHE A 131 -2.73 11.56 1.09
C PHE A 131 -1.53 10.67 1.47
N PRO A 132 -0.35 11.26 1.74
CA PRO A 132 0.89 10.50 1.95
C PRO A 132 0.93 9.85 3.33
N VAL A 133 -0.04 8.96 3.61
CA VAL A 133 -0.23 8.31 4.92
C VAL A 133 1.05 7.59 5.39
N GLY A 134 1.73 6.87 4.48
CA GLY A 134 2.96 6.16 4.81
C GLY A 134 4.09 7.08 5.25
N ALA A 135 4.25 8.24 4.58
CA ALA A 135 5.23 9.25 4.97
C ALA A 135 4.84 9.91 6.30
N TYR A 136 3.56 10.28 6.46
CA TYR A 136 3.05 10.86 7.71
C TYR A 136 3.29 9.92 8.90
N TYR A 137 2.95 8.64 8.78
CA TYR A 137 3.22 7.63 9.81
C TYR A 137 4.72 7.54 10.13
N SER A 138 5.57 7.50 9.11
CA SER A 138 7.03 7.40 9.31
C SER A 138 7.59 8.62 10.04
N PHE A 139 7.16 9.83 9.67
CA PHE A 139 7.58 11.05 10.37
C PHE A 139 7.04 11.13 11.78
N SER A 140 5.77 10.80 12.01
CA SER A 140 5.16 10.77 13.33
C SER A 140 5.86 9.76 14.26
N PHE A 141 6.22 8.59 13.72
CA PHE A 141 6.99 7.58 14.43
C PHE A 141 8.35 8.13 14.89
N VAL A 142 9.12 8.70 13.95
CA VAL A 142 10.44 9.28 14.26
C VAL A 142 10.33 10.44 15.24
N ALA A 143 9.39 11.36 15.03
CA ALA A 143 9.15 12.49 15.92
C ALA A 143 8.79 12.02 17.34
N SER A 144 7.91 11.04 17.47
CA SER A 144 7.56 10.44 18.77
C SER A 144 8.78 9.83 19.47
N CYS A 145 9.63 9.10 18.75
CA CYS A 145 10.85 8.55 19.30
C CYS A 145 11.80 9.65 19.80
N ILE A 146 11.97 10.72 19.01
CA ILE A 146 12.83 11.86 19.39
C ILE A 146 12.30 12.55 20.66
N VAL A 147 11.00 12.91 20.68
CA VAL A 147 10.38 13.60 21.83
C VAL A 147 10.49 12.76 23.10
N ASN A 148 10.16 11.46 23.01
CA ASN A 148 10.27 10.56 24.16
C ASN A 148 11.73 10.41 24.65
N THR A 149 12.69 10.35 23.73
CA THR A 149 14.11 10.26 24.11
C THR A 149 14.58 11.55 24.77
N LEU A 150 14.21 12.72 24.24
CA LEU A 150 14.54 14.02 24.86
C LEU A 150 13.93 14.18 26.24
N ALA A 151 12.67 13.79 26.44
CA ALA A 151 12.02 13.80 27.75
C ALA A 151 12.82 12.97 28.76
N ARG A 152 13.24 11.78 28.38
CA ARG A 152 14.07 10.89 29.24
C ARG A 152 15.45 11.45 29.53
N VAL A 153 16.07 12.15 28.59
CA VAL A 153 17.34 12.87 28.84
C VAL A 153 17.13 13.95 29.90
N LEU A 154 16.07 14.74 29.81
CA LEU A 154 15.75 15.78 30.79
C LEU A 154 15.48 15.20 32.17
N GLU A 155 14.73 14.11 32.29
CA GLU A 155 14.48 13.41 33.55
C GLU A 155 15.79 12.91 34.20
N ALA A 156 16.69 12.36 33.38
CA ALA A 156 18.00 11.89 33.84
C ALA A 156 18.90 13.05 34.32
N LEU A 157 18.92 14.16 33.56
CA LEU A 157 19.69 15.36 33.94
C LEU A 157 19.19 16.01 35.22
N ASN A 158 17.89 15.92 35.52
CA ASN A 158 17.29 16.41 36.75
C ASN A 158 17.46 15.43 37.94
N GLY A 159 18.20 14.34 37.77
CA GLY A 159 18.43 13.33 38.80
C GLY A 159 17.19 12.54 39.23
N GLN A 160 16.12 12.59 38.45
CA GLN A 160 14.86 11.94 38.78
C GLN A 160 14.90 10.41 38.56
N VAL A 161 15.82 9.93 37.71
CA VAL A 161 15.94 8.50 37.35
C VAL A 161 17.41 8.11 37.19
N ILE A 162 17.73 6.87 37.57
CA ILE A 162 19.01 6.25 37.20
C ILE A 162 18.90 5.85 35.69
N ALA A 163 19.53 6.63 34.84
CA ALA A 163 19.51 6.41 33.39
C ALA A 163 20.50 5.30 33.01
N ASN A 164 20.02 4.31 32.27
CA ASN A 164 20.83 3.30 31.62
C ASN A 164 20.45 3.17 30.13
N ALA A 165 21.22 2.39 29.36
CA ALA A 165 20.98 2.22 27.93
C ALA A 165 19.55 1.70 27.62
N VAL A 166 19.01 0.83 28.46
CA VAL A 166 17.64 0.28 28.28
C VAL A 166 16.61 1.39 28.44
N TYR A 167 16.77 2.28 29.38
CA TYR A 167 15.86 3.40 29.62
C TYR A 167 15.75 4.31 28.39
N PHE A 168 16.88 4.66 27.75
CA PHE A 168 16.87 5.49 26.54
C PHE A 168 16.39 4.75 25.30
N MET A 169 16.63 3.45 25.19
CA MET A 169 16.19 2.64 24.04
C MET A 169 14.73 2.22 24.12
N ALA A 170 14.12 2.20 25.31
CA ALA A 170 12.77 1.70 25.52
C ALA A 170 11.71 2.36 24.60
N PRO A 171 11.66 3.69 24.39
CA PRO A 171 10.66 4.30 23.50
C PRO A 171 10.74 3.76 22.08
N LEU A 172 11.95 3.62 21.55
CA LEU A 172 12.16 3.07 20.19
C LEU A 172 11.72 1.61 20.12
N LEU A 173 12.12 0.79 21.09
CA LEU A 173 11.76 -0.63 21.12
C LEU A 173 10.25 -0.83 21.26
N ILE A 174 9.59 -0.05 22.11
CA ILE A 174 8.13 -0.09 22.27
C ILE A 174 7.45 0.33 20.98
N ALA A 175 7.89 1.42 20.35
CA ALA A 175 7.31 1.92 19.12
C ALA A 175 7.48 0.91 17.96
N LEU A 176 8.65 0.28 17.83
CA LEU A 176 8.89 -0.78 16.83
C LEU A 176 8.00 -1.99 17.11
N PHE A 177 7.92 -2.43 18.36
CA PHE A 177 7.10 -3.57 18.75
C PHE A 177 5.62 -3.33 18.51
N THR A 178 5.07 -2.19 18.95
CA THR A 178 3.65 -1.86 18.77
C THR A 178 3.28 -1.71 17.29
N THR A 179 4.15 -1.11 16.48
CA THR A 179 3.96 -0.99 15.03
C THR A 179 3.96 -2.39 14.39
N TYR A 180 4.94 -3.23 14.74
CA TYR A 180 5.00 -4.61 14.24
C TYR A 180 3.75 -5.39 14.62
N MET A 181 3.33 -5.34 15.88
CA MET A 181 2.16 -6.08 16.38
C MET A 181 0.86 -5.61 15.74
N GLY A 182 0.67 -4.31 15.53
CA GLY A 182 -0.49 -3.78 14.81
C GLY A 182 -0.57 -4.31 13.38
N LEU A 183 0.55 -4.25 12.64
CA LEU A 183 0.65 -4.80 11.29
C LEU A 183 0.51 -6.34 11.27
N PHE A 184 0.98 -7.03 12.30
CA PHE A 184 0.85 -8.48 12.43
C PHE A 184 -0.62 -8.89 12.62
N VAL A 185 -1.34 -8.23 13.50
CA VAL A 185 -2.78 -8.46 13.70
C VAL A 185 -3.54 -8.24 12.39
N ASP A 186 -3.27 -7.12 11.69
CA ASP A 186 -3.88 -6.84 10.37
C ASP A 186 -3.55 -7.96 9.35
N SER A 187 -2.30 -8.44 9.32
CA SER A 187 -1.88 -9.53 8.42
C SER A 187 -2.54 -10.87 8.74
N VAL A 188 -2.75 -11.17 10.03
CA VAL A 188 -3.48 -12.36 10.47
C VAL A 188 -4.93 -12.29 10.00
N PHE A 189 -5.62 -11.17 10.21
CA PHE A 189 -6.99 -10.99 9.71
C PHE A 189 -7.08 -11.13 8.19
N ALA A 190 -6.18 -10.47 7.46
CA ALA A 190 -6.14 -10.56 5.99
C ALA A 190 -5.97 -12.01 5.52
N CYS A 191 -5.07 -12.76 6.15
CA CYS A 191 -4.81 -14.14 5.80
C CYS A 191 -5.98 -15.06 6.18
N LEU A 192 -6.55 -14.93 7.38
CA LEU A 192 -7.63 -15.80 7.86
C LEU A 192 -8.90 -15.62 7.03
N VAL A 193 -9.30 -14.37 6.76
CA VAL A 193 -10.50 -14.07 5.95
C VAL A 193 -10.35 -14.63 4.52
N ASN A 194 -9.15 -14.62 3.97
CA ASN A 194 -8.87 -15.09 2.62
C ASN A 194 -8.23 -16.48 2.57
N TRP A 195 -8.25 -17.26 3.66
CA TRP A 195 -7.53 -18.50 3.80
C TRP A 195 -7.74 -19.49 2.65
N LYS A 196 -9.00 -19.63 2.21
CA LYS A 196 -9.39 -20.54 1.11
C LYS A 196 -9.03 -19.96 -0.28
N ARG A 197 -8.92 -18.65 -0.42
CA ARG A 197 -8.59 -17.98 -1.70
C ARG A 197 -7.08 -17.91 -1.95
N ILE A 198 -6.27 -17.86 -0.89
CA ILE A 198 -4.81 -17.83 -1.01
C ILE A 198 -4.34 -19.20 -1.46
N ARG A 199 -3.89 -19.30 -2.71
CA ARG A 199 -3.34 -20.52 -3.31
C ARG A 199 -1.87 -20.69 -2.88
N ALA A 200 -1.67 -21.14 -1.65
CA ALA A 200 -0.36 -21.38 -1.04
C ALA A 200 -0.48 -22.46 0.05
N THR A 201 0.63 -23.11 0.38
CA THR A 201 0.67 -24.08 1.47
C THR A 201 0.39 -23.41 2.82
N THR A 202 -0.09 -24.17 3.81
CA THR A 202 -0.33 -23.67 5.18
C THR A 202 0.91 -22.97 5.76
N ARG A 203 2.10 -23.55 5.53
CA ARG A 203 3.36 -22.95 5.98
C ARG A 203 3.62 -21.59 5.34
N GLN A 204 3.40 -21.45 4.03
CA GLN A 204 3.56 -20.19 3.32
C GLN A 204 2.56 -19.13 3.80
N LYS A 205 1.30 -19.52 4.06
CA LYS A 205 0.27 -18.61 4.62
C LYS A 205 0.69 -18.10 5.99
N ILE A 206 1.13 -18.97 6.88
CA ILE A 206 1.61 -18.57 8.21
C ILE A 206 2.85 -17.66 8.08
N MET A 207 3.82 -18.02 7.25
CA MET A 207 5.01 -17.18 7.02
C MET A 207 4.65 -15.81 6.47
N SER A 208 3.62 -15.68 5.63
CA SER A 208 3.20 -14.40 5.07
C SER A 208 2.65 -13.45 6.14
N MET A 209 2.02 -13.96 7.20
CA MET A 209 1.54 -13.15 8.32
C MET A 209 2.70 -12.43 9.04
N PHE A 210 3.83 -13.11 9.22
CA PHE A 210 5.03 -12.50 9.80
C PHE A 210 5.81 -11.64 8.79
N ALA A 211 5.74 -11.99 7.52
CA ALA A 211 6.48 -11.29 6.47
C ALA A 211 5.87 -9.93 6.10
N LEU A 212 4.54 -9.75 6.17
CA LEU A 212 3.88 -8.49 5.83
C LEU A 212 4.31 -7.32 6.74
N PRO A 213 4.35 -7.44 8.07
CA PRO A 213 4.88 -6.38 8.94
C PRO A 213 6.31 -5.99 8.59
N LEU A 214 7.19 -6.97 8.43
CA LEU A 214 8.58 -6.72 8.05
C LEU A 214 8.71 -6.05 6.68
N PHE A 215 7.93 -6.51 5.70
CA PHE A 215 7.87 -5.91 4.38
C PHE A 215 7.43 -4.44 4.46
N THR A 216 6.42 -4.16 5.25
CA THR A 216 5.92 -2.78 5.42
C THR A 216 6.95 -1.90 6.11
N MET A 217 7.53 -2.35 7.22
CA MET A 217 8.47 -1.56 8.02
C MET A 217 9.82 -1.36 7.31
N LEU A 218 10.34 -2.38 6.64
CA LEU A 218 11.69 -2.35 6.05
C LEU A 218 11.70 -1.88 4.58
N ILE A 219 10.59 -1.96 3.87
CA ILE A 219 10.51 -1.62 2.45
C ILE A 219 9.55 -0.45 2.22
N SER A 220 8.26 -0.60 2.59
CA SER A 220 7.24 0.37 2.21
C SER A 220 7.39 1.71 2.96
N MET A 221 7.63 1.70 4.27
CA MET A 221 7.83 2.93 5.04
C MET A 221 9.08 3.71 4.61
N PRO A 222 10.28 3.10 4.49
CA PRO A 222 11.46 3.81 3.99
C PRO A 222 11.27 4.31 2.55
N ALA A 223 10.59 3.55 1.69
CA ALA A 223 10.30 3.98 0.32
C ALA A 223 9.37 5.21 0.29
N SER A 224 8.37 5.29 1.17
CA SER A 224 7.45 6.43 1.26
C SER A 224 8.16 7.73 1.66
N VAL A 225 9.10 7.66 2.61
CA VAL A 225 9.93 8.79 3.00
C VAL A 225 10.90 9.18 1.88
N ALA A 226 11.58 8.20 1.29
CA ALA A 226 12.52 8.45 0.19
C ALA A 226 11.85 9.06 -1.05
N ALA A 227 10.59 8.74 -1.32
CA ALA A 227 9.82 9.30 -2.43
C ALA A 227 9.64 10.82 -2.35
N LEU A 228 9.66 11.41 -1.15
CA LEU A 228 9.59 12.86 -0.97
C LEU A 228 10.80 13.57 -1.58
N PHE A 229 11.98 12.97 -1.48
CA PHE A 229 13.25 13.60 -1.82
C PHE A 229 13.85 13.10 -3.13
N LYS A 230 13.56 11.84 -3.54
CA LYS A 230 14.16 11.23 -4.73
C LYS A 230 13.38 11.52 -6.00
N LYS A 231 14.12 11.76 -7.09
CA LYS A 231 13.58 11.67 -8.45
C LYS A 231 13.54 10.20 -8.84
N VAL A 232 12.41 9.75 -9.36
CA VAL A 232 12.19 8.35 -9.75
C VAL A 232 11.83 8.31 -11.21
N LYS A 233 12.49 7.42 -11.97
CA LYS A 233 12.13 7.09 -13.35
C LYS A 233 11.45 5.73 -13.37
N TRP A 234 10.63 5.52 -14.39
CA TRP A 234 10.05 4.20 -14.63
C TRP A 234 11.15 3.25 -15.11
N GLU A 235 11.27 2.10 -14.47
CA GLU A 235 12.16 1.00 -14.86
C GLU A 235 11.34 -0.29 -14.82
N PRO A 236 11.46 -1.17 -15.83
CA PRO A 236 10.79 -2.47 -15.81
C PRO A 236 11.30 -3.32 -14.66
N ILE A 237 10.43 -4.18 -14.15
CA ILE A 237 10.80 -5.21 -13.15
C ILE A 237 11.08 -6.49 -13.92
N GLU A 238 12.19 -7.16 -13.58
CA GLU A 238 12.51 -8.46 -14.13
C GLU A 238 11.49 -9.49 -13.63
N HIS A 239 10.84 -10.16 -14.55
CA HIS A 239 10.00 -11.32 -14.30
C HIS A 239 10.81 -12.58 -14.67
N ASN A 240 10.91 -13.52 -13.74
CA ASN A 240 11.74 -14.71 -13.90
C ASN A 240 10.91 -16.00 -14.04
N GLU A 241 9.62 -15.93 -13.77
CA GLU A 241 8.72 -17.08 -13.76
C GLU A 241 7.66 -16.92 -14.84
N SER A 242 7.50 -17.95 -15.68
CA SER A 242 6.40 -18.03 -16.64
C SER A 242 5.53 -19.25 -16.29
N ILE A 243 4.78 -19.14 -15.19
CA ILE A 243 3.93 -20.21 -14.70
C ILE A 243 2.52 -20.02 -15.27
N THR A 244 1.96 -21.06 -15.89
CA THR A 244 0.58 -21.05 -16.35
C THR A 244 -0.39 -21.20 -15.18
N GLN A 245 -1.64 -20.74 -15.34
CA GLN A 245 -2.68 -20.90 -14.32
C GLN A 245 -2.85 -22.38 -13.90
N ARG A 246 -2.81 -23.31 -14.86
CA ARG A 246 -2.90 -24.75 -14.61
C ARG A 246 -1.78 -25.26 -13.72
N GLN A 247 -0.53 -24.84 -13.95
CA GLN A 247 0.61 -25.18 -13.12
C GLN A 247 0.47 -24.62 -11.68
N LEU A 248 -0.08 -23.39 -11.54
CA LEU A 248 -0.39 -22.83 -10.23
C LEU A 248 -1.44 -23.64 -9.47
N GLU A 249 -2.48 -24.11 -10.15
CA GLU A 249 -3.52 -24.96 -9.58
C GLU A 249 -2.96 -26.30 -9.12
N GLU A 250 -2.12 -26.95 -9.95
CA GLU A 250 -1.44 -28.21 -9.61
C GLU A 250 -0.49 -28.04 -8.41
N MET A 251 0.26 -26.94 -8.32
CA MET A 251 1.12 -26.65 -7.17
C MET A 251 0.34 -26.41 -5.88
N SER A 252 -0.86 -25.86 -5.97
CA SER A 252 -1.69 -25.58 -4.79
C SER A 252 -2.47 -26.79 -4.29
N SER A 253 -2.73 -27.80 -5.16
CA SER A 253 -3.43 -29.04 -4.80
C SER A 253 -2.52 -30.07 -4.11
N ASN A 254 -1.21 -29.95 -4.29
CA ASN A 254 -0.20 -30.87 -3.75
C ASN A 254 0.46 -30.38 -2.44
N GLY A 255 -0.03 -29.32 -1.81
CA GLY A 255 0.49 -28.75 -0.56
C GLY A 255 -0.59 -28.55 0.49
#